data_d7dd00b09688472a8b52d97eb121acb6
#
_entry.id   d7dd00b09688472a8b52d97eb121acb6
#
_cell.length_a   1.000
_cell.length_b   1.000
_cell.length_c   1.000
_cell.angle_alpha   90.00
_cell.angle_beta   90.00
_cell.angle_gamma   90.00
#
_symmetry.space_group_name_H-M   'P 1'
#
loop_
_entity.id
_entity.type
_entity.pdbx_description
1 polymer ?
#
loop_
_entity_poly.entity_id
_entity_poly.type
_entity_poly.pdbx_seq_one_letter_code
_entity_poly.pdbx_strand_id
1 'polypeptide(L)'
;MKKQNNNVAETLFSAVHPHLQKHTSVYQILVSLLVALVGIGAVVFALQTNESDSTLCMALLTLGILLLLFSIYRFSWKSSETVYQPTGSTVKKGTLYMDTVELQRIQDMMKKKNFSDSFRSSFKGSGNGRMDYMISQDGRFVAIQLLCFVPYTYEPVTDRCYYTDDEAVAIACCLGLKY
;
A
#
# COMPACT_ATOMS: atom_id res chain seq x y z
N MET A 1 4.20 -37.08 -16.58
CA MET A 1 3.69 -36.38 -15.38
C MET A 1 4.52 -35.12 -15.17
N LYS A 2 4.04 -33.93 -15.61
CA LYS A 2 4.69 -32.64 -15.33
C LYS A 2 4.36 -32.25 -13.89
N LYS A 3 5.40 -32.08 -13.07
CA LYS A 3 5.30 -31.49 -11.73
C LYS A 3 4.75 -30.07 -11.92
N GLN A 4 3.52 -29.87 -11.48
CA GLN A 4 2.90 -28.56 -11.34
C GLN A 4 3.62 -27.91 -10.15
N ASN A 5 4.61 -27.05 -10.47
CA ASN A 5 5.18 -26.15 -9.48
C ASN A 5 4.06 -25.19 -9.06
N ASN A 6 3.60 -25.37 -7.83
CA ASN A 6 2.77 -24.38 -7.13
C ASN A 6 3.61 -23.13 -6.84
N ASN A 7 4.01 -22.41 -7.87
CA ASN A 7 4.40 -21.03 -7.73
C ASN A 7 3.10 -20.25 -7.49
N VAL A 8 2.79 -20.01 -6.22
CA VAL A 8 1.90 -18.92 -5.82
C VAL A 8 2.38 -17.72 -6.63
N ALA A 9 1.55 -17.25 -7.56
CA ALA A 9 1.91 -16.15 -8.45
C ALA A 9 2.30 -14.96 -7.57
N GLU A 10 3.59 -14.72 -7.45
CA GLU A 10 4.11 -13.62 -6.65
C GLU A 10 3.53 -12.33 -7.22
N THR A 11 2.63 -11.72 -6.47
CA THR A 11 2.04 -10.44 -6.84
C THR A 11 3.11 -9.34 -6.82
N LEU A 12 2.89 -8.26 -7.58
CA LEU A 12 3.79 -7.10 -7.61
C LEU A 12 4.15 -6.62 -6.18
N PHE A 13 3.19 -6.70 -5.25
CA PHE A 13 3.34 -6.20 -3.88
C PHE A 13 4.24 -7.07 -2.98
N SER A 14 4.45 -8.34 -3.33
CA SER A 14 5.35 -9.26 -2.63
C SER A 14 6.76 -9.28 -3.21
N ALA A 15 6.97 -8.65 -4.38
CA ALA A 15 8.25 -8.62 -5.05
C ALA A 15 9.27 -7.79 -4.28
N VAL A 16 10.45 -8.38 -4.09
CA VAL A 16 11.63 -7.67 -3.59
C VAL A 16 12.36 -7.08 -4.80
N HIS A 17 12.32 -5.74 -4.92
CA HIS A 17 13.10 -5.03 -5.93
C HIS A 17 14.34 -4.41 -5.27
N PRO A 18 15.54 -4.47 -5.89
CA PRO A 18 16.79 -4.00 -5.28
C PRO A 18 16.76 -2.52 -4.87
N HIS A 19 15.97 -1.69 -5.57
CA HIS A 19 15.83 -0.26 -5.28
C HIS A 19 14.66 0.06 -4.32
N LEU A 20 13.93 -0.94 -3.83
CA LEU A 20 12.85 -0.76 -2.86
C LEU A 20 13.28 -1.32 -1.51
N GLN A 21 13.33 -0.46 -0.51
CA GLN A 21 13.63 -0.87 0.85
C GLN A 21 12.45 -0.54 1.78
N LYS A 22 12.26 -1.41 2.78
CA LYS A 22 11.36 -1.11 3.88
C LYS A 22 12.09 -0.20 4.85
N HIS A 23 11.58 0.99 5.04
CA HIS A 23 12.10 1.95 6.00
C HIS A 23 11.09 2.13 7.14
N THR A 24 11.60 2.28 8.35
CA THR A 24 10.76 2.53 9.51
C THR A 24 10.39 4.01 9.56
N SER A 25 9.10 4.32 9.49
CA SER A 25 8.62 5.70 9.55
C SER A 25 8.74 6.27 10.96
N VAL A 26 9.67 7.19 11.17
CA VAL A 26 9.88 7.87 12.45
C VAL A 26 8.62 8.60 12.91
N TYR A 27 7.89 9.21 11.97
CA TYR A 27 6.62 9.88 12.28
C TYR A 27 5.58 8.91 12.86
N GLN A 28 5.44 7.72 12.28
CA GLN A 28 4.49 6.71 12.76
C GLN A 28 4.86 6.20 14.16
N ILE A 29 6.16 6.06 14.44
CA ILE A 29 6.65 5.69 15.77
C ILE A 29 6.31 6.78 16.78
N LEU A 30 6.60 8.05 16.47
CA LEU A 30 6.32 9.18 17.34
C LEU A 30 4.82 9.29 17.69
N VAL A 31 3.95 9.15 16.68
CA VAL A 31 2.50 9.17 16.91
C VAL A 31 2.05 8.00 17.79
N SER A 32 2.59 6.80 17.57
CA SER A 32 2.25 5.63 18.40
C SER A 32 2.71 5.83 19.83
N LEU A 33 3.92 6.39 20.05
CA LEU A 33 4.45 6.70 21.37
C LEU A 33 3.58 7.73 22.10
N LEU A 34 3.14 8.77 21.40
CA LEU A 34 2.29 9.82 21.96
C LEU A 34 0.94 9.26 22.41
N VAL A 35 0.31 8.41 21.59
CA VAL A 35 -0.93 7.71 21.96
C VAL A 35 -0.74 6.80 23.16
N ALA A 36 0.40 6.09 23.24
CA ALA A 36 0.73 5.26 24.40
C ALA A 36 0.86 6.10 25.69
N LEU A 37 1.55 7.24 25.63
CA LEU A 37 1.71 8.13 26.78
C LEU A 37 0.37 8.66 27.29
N VAL A 38 -0.54 9.05 26.37
CA VAL A 38 -1.90 9.46 26.75
C VAL A 38 -2.67 8.31 27.40
N GLY A 39 -2.55 7.09 26.86
CA GLY A 39 -3.18 5.89 27.45
C GLY A 39 -2.66 5.58 28.85
N ILE A 40 -1.35 5.63 29.07
CA ILE A 40 -0.72 5.44 30.39
C ILE A 40 -1.21 6.53 31.36
N GLY A 41 -1.20 7.80 30.93
CA GLY A 41 -1.67 8.92 31.74
C GLY A 41 -3.13 8.73 32.21
N ALA A 42 -4.02 8.29 31.32
CA ALA A 42 -5.41 8.01 31.67
C ALA A 42 -5.55 6.89 32.71
N VAL A 43 -4.79 5.81 32.55
CA VAL A 43 -4.78 4.69 33.52
C VAL A 43 -4.23 5.13 34.87
N VAL A 44 -3.09 5.84 34.91
CA VAL A 44 -2.48 6.31 36.15
C VAL A 44 -3.42 7.28 36.88
N PHE A 45 -4.02 8.20 36.15
CA PHE A 45 -4.99 9.15 36.73
C PHE A 45 -6.22 8.42 37.31
N ALA A 46 -6.75 7.42 36.61
CA ALA A 46 -7.86 6.61 37.12
C ALA A 46 -7.49 5.86 38.41
N LEU A 47 -6.27 5.34 38.51
CA LEU A 47 -5.79 4.62 39.71
C LEU A 47 -5.48 5.54 40.91
N GLN A 48 -5.16 6.80 40.66
CA GLN A 48 -4.91 7.81 41.73
C GLN A 48 -6.20 8.41 42.28
N THR A 49 -7.30 8.29 41.55
CA THR A 49 -8.58 8.80 42.01
C THR A 49 -9.15 7.85 43.07
N ASN A 50 -9.22 8.27 44.34
CA ASN A 50 -9.68 7.44 45.49
C ASN A 50 -11.17 7.09 45.45
N GLU A 51 -11.94 7.58 44.50
CA GLU A 51 -13.35 7.25 44.28
C GLU A 51 -13.46 6.03 43.35
N SER A 52 -13.17 4.85 43.89
CA SER A 52 -13.20 3.58 43.17
C SER A 52 -14.58 3.20 42.58
N ASP A 53 -15.64 3.83 43.03
CA ASP A 53 -17.02 3.61 42.56
C ASP A 53 -17.49 4.62 41.52
N SER A 54 -16.62 5.55 41.10
CA SER A 54 -16.99 6.57 40.12
C SER A 54 -17.02 5.95 38.70
N THR A 55 -18.17 6.12 38.03
CA THR A 55 -18.35 5.78 36.62
C THR A 55 -17.25 6.40 35.73
N LEU A 56 -16.73 7.56 36.12
CA LEU A 56 -15.67 8.27 35.46
C LEU A 56 -14.31 7.51 35.56
N CYS A 57 -14.01 6.93 36.73
CA CYS A 57 -12.81 6.12 36.93
C CYS A 57 -12.82 4.89 36.02
N MET A 58 -13.95 4.17 35.94
CA MET A 58 -14.15 3.02 35.07
C MET A 58 -14.03 3.39 33.58
N ALA A 59 -14.58 4.52 33.16
CA ALA A 59 -14.52 5.03 31.82
C ALA A 59 -13.09 5.40 31.41
N LEU A 60 -12.32 6.07 32.31
CA LEU A 60 -10.92 6.42 32.06
C LEU A 60 -10.02 5.19 31.98
N LEU A 61 -10.26 4.18 32.82
CA LEU A 61 -9.50 2.91 32.79
C LEU A 61 -9.73 2.17 31.49
N THR A 62 -10.98 2.01 31.06
CA THR A 62 -11.31 1.38 29.77
C THR A 62 -10.75 2.14 28.58
N LEU A 63 -10.86 3.46 28.55
CA LEU A 63 -10.33 4.30 27.50
C LEU A 63 -8.79 4.19 27.44
N GLY A 64 -8.10 4.24 28.58
CA GLY A 64 -6.66 4.12 28.67
C GLY A 64 -6.15 2.78 28.12
N ILE A 65 -6.80 1.67 28.47
CA ILE A 65 -6.47 0.33 27.97
C ILE A 65 -6.70 0.26 26.45
N LEU A 66 -7.80 0.78 25.92
CA LEU A 66 -8.08 0.81 24.49
C LEU A 66 -7.03 1.62 23.72
N LEU A 67 -6.59 2.76 24.23
CA LEU A 67 -5.53 3.57 23.64
C LEU A 67 -4.19 2.82 23.62
N LEU A 68 -3.86 2.09 24.67
CA LEU A 68 -2.64 1.27 24.71
C LEU A 68 -2.68 0.14 23.67
N LEU A 69 -3.77 -0.59 23.58
CA LEU A 69 -3.96 -1.64 22.58
C LEU A 69 -3.89 -1.08 21.15
N PHE A 70 -4.52 0.07 20.90
CA PHE A 70 -4.46 0.76 19.63
C PHE A 70 -3.03 1.21 19.27
N SER A 71 -2.26 1.71 20.26
CA SER A 71 -0.87 2.08 20.06
C SER A 71 0.00 0.89 19.66
N ILE A 72 -0.15 -0.26 20.34
CA ILE A 72 0.57 -1.50 20.02
C ILE A 72 0.21 -1.99 18.62
N TYR A 73 -1.08 -2.01 18.29
CA TYR A 73 -1.54 -2.38 16.95
C TYR A 73 -0.94 -1.50 15.86
N ARG A 74 -0.99 -0.18 16.06
CA ARG A 74 -0.43 0.80 15.12
C ARG A 74 1.08 0.65 14.96
N PHE A 75 1.81 0.45 16.05
CA PHE A 75 3.24 0.24 16.04
C PHE A 75 3.63 -1.00 15.24
N SER A 76 2.90 -2.11 15.41
CA SER A 76 3.20 -3.38 14.73
C SER A 76 2.90 -3.36 13.25
N TRP A 77 1.84 -2.65 12.81
CA TRP A 77 1.36 -2.74 11.42
C TRP A 77 1.69 -1.55 10.53
N LYS A 78 1.85 -0.36 11.08
CA LYS A 78 2.07 0.86 10.31
C LYS A 78 3.48 1.44 10.40
N SER A 79 4.37 0.80 11.12
CA SER A 79 5.72 1.35 11.33
C SER A 79 6.65 1.21 10.12
N SER A 80 6.32 0.40 9.12
CA SER A 80 7.18 0.19 7.95
C SER A 80 6.57 0.76 6.66
N GLU A 81 7.31 1.63 6.01
CA GLU A 81 7.01 2.19 4.71
C GLU A 81 7.99 1.67 3.66
N THR A 82 7.51 1.46 2.43
CA THR A 82 8.40 1.11 1.32
C THR A 82 8.94 2.40 0.72
N VAL A 83 10.26 2.50 0.58
CA VAL A 83 10.95 3.70 0.07
C VAL A 83 11.74 3.33 -1.17
N TYR A 84 11.70 4.20 -2.18
CA TYR A 84 12.53 4.13 -3.37
C TYR A 84 13.91 4.69 -3.03
N GLN A 85 14.92 3.81 -2.97
CA GLN A 85 16.25 4.09 -2.45
C GLN A 85 16.98 5.26 -3.14
N PRO A 86 16.94 5.42 -4.49
CA PRO A 86 17.68 6.48 -5.14
C PRO A 86 17.26 7.89 -4.75
N THR A 87 15.98 8.09 -4.40
CA THR A 87 15.44 9.42 -4.07
C THR A 87 14.97 9.54 -2.61
N GLY A 88 14.92 8.44 -1.86
CA GLY A 88 14.38 8.41 -0.50
C GLY A 88 12.85 8.61 -0.45
N SER A 89 12.17 8.57 -1.60
CA SER A 89 10.74 8.84 -1.71
C SER A 89 9.90 7.64 -1.33
N THR A 90 8.81 7.87 -0.58
CA THR A 90 7.87 6.80 -0.19
C THR A 90 7.11 6.26 -1.39
N VAL A 91 6.85 4.95 -1.41
CA VAL A 91 6.17 4.26 -2.49
C VAL A 91 4.74 3.94 -2.09
N LYS A 92 3.80 4.48 -2.83
CA LYS A 92 2.37 4.17 -2.72
C LYS A 92 2.04 2.95 -3.58
N LYS A 93 1.13 2.13 -3.10
CA LYS A 93 0.60 0.95 -3.79
C LYS A 93 -0.86 1.18 -4.12
N GLY A 94 -1.28 0.73 -5.29
CA GLY A 94 -2.68 0.84 -5.68
C GLY A 94 -3.07 -0.22 -6.72
N THR A 95 -4.37 -0.29 -6.95
CA THR A 95 -4.97 -1.24 -7.87
C THR A 95 -6.01 -0.51 -8.70
N LEU A 96 -6.01 -0.75 -10.01
CA LEU A 96 -7.00 -0.24 -10.94
C LEU A 96 -7.67 -1.43 -11.66
N TYR A 97 -8.96 -1.30 -11.92
CA TYR A 97 -9.75 -2.33 -12.59
C TYR A 97 -10.13 -1.89 -14.00
N MET A 98 -10.25 -2.86 -14.91
CA MET A 98 -10.58 -2.64 -16.32
C MET A 98 -11.31 -3.85 -16.91
N ASP A 99 -11.91 -3.65 -18.06
CA ASP A 99 -12.50 -4.75 -18.83
C ASP A 99 -11.41 -5.58 -19.54
N THR A 100 -11.67 -6.84 -19.82
CA THR A 100 -10.72 -7.75 -20.50
C THR A 100 -10.28 -7.23 -21.88
N VAL A 101 -11.15 -6.52 -22.60
CA VAL A 101 -10.82 -5.91 -23.91
C VAL A 101 -9.75 -4.82 -23.73
N GLU A 102 -9.89 -3.98 -22.72
CA GLU A 102 -8.93 -2.92 -22.42
C GLU A 102 -7.59 -3.48 -21.92
N LEU A 103 -7.59 -4.65 -21.28
CA LEU A 103 -6.37 -5.30 -20.78
C LEU A 103 -5.39 -5.59 -21.93
N GLN A 104 -5.87 -6.10 -23.08
CA GLN A 104 -5.01 -6.33 -24.24
C GLN A 104 -4.45 -5.03 -24.80
N ARG A 105 -5.28 -3.99 -24.89
CA ARG A 105 -4.87 -2.67 -25.35
C ARG A 105 -3.79 -2.07 -24.47
N ILE A 106 -3.95 -2.15 -23.15
CA ILE A 106 -2.97 -1.66 -22.18
C ILE A 106 -1.66 -2.46 -22.27
N GLN A 107 -1.76 -3.79 -22.45
CA GLN A 107 -0.59 -4.63 -22.65
C GLN A 107 0.22 -4.21 -23.88
N ASP A 108 -0.45 -3.88 -24.98
CA ASP A 108 0.20 -3.42 -26.21
C ASP A 108 0.83 -2.03 -26.05
N MET A 109 0.16 -1.12 -25.32
CA MET A 109 0.73 0.19 -24.98
C MET A 109 1.98 0.07 -24.10
N MET A 110 1.96 -0.84 -23.12
CA MET A 110 3.13 -1.12 -22.27
C MET A 110 4.30 -1.68 -23.07
N LYS A 111 4.04 -2.63 -23.99
CA LYS A 111 5.08 -3.21 -24.87
C LYS A 111 5.71 -2.15 -25.79
N LYS A 112 4.89 -1.24 -26.32
CA LYS A 112 5.34 -0.17 -27.22
C LYS A 112 5.90 1.05 -26.48
N LYS A 113 5.83 1.05 -25.16
CA LYS A 113 6.18 2.19 -24.28
C LYS A 113 5.47 3.51 -24.70
N ASN A 114 4.32 3.42 -25.31
CA ASN A 114 3.55 4.56 -25.79
C ASN A 114 2.32 4.76 -24.90
N PHE A 115 2.48 5.59 -23.89
CA PHE A 115 1.43 5.95 -22.94
C PHE A 115 0.76 7.23 -23.42
N SER A 116 -0.54 7.17 -23.72
CA SER A 116 -1.36 8.29 -24.17
C SER A 116 -2.44 8.60 -23.14
N ASP A 117 -3.11 9.76 -23.28
CA ASP A 117 -4.22 10.17 -22.40
C ASP A 117 -5.36 9.14 -22.36
N SER A 118 -5.50 8.32 -23.41
CA SER A 118 -6.46 7.21 -23.44
C SER A 118 -6.13 6.10 -22.44
N PHE A 119 -4.93 6.06 -21.88
CA PHE A 119 -4.53 5.08 -20.86
C PHE A 119 -5.40 5.20 -19.60
N ARG A 120 -5.67 6.42 -19.14
CA ARG A 120 -6.53 6.66 -17.98
C ARG A 120 -7.99 6.30 -18.21
N SER A 121 -8.51 6.54 -19.41
CA SER A 121 -9.93 6.28 -19.74
C SER A 121 -10.27 4.79 -19.79
N SER A 122 -9.28 3.91 -19.92
CA SER A 122 -9.45 2.46 -19.94
C SER A 122 -9.76 1.87 -18.55
N PHE A 123 -9.56 2.63 -17.47
CA PHE A 123 -9.82 2.14 -16.12
C PHE A 123 -11.25 2.48 -15.68
N LYS A 124 -11.93 1.47 -15.18
CA LYS A 124 -13.28 1.55 -14.62
C LYS A 124 -13.25 1.09 -13.17
N GLY A 125 -14.30 1.37 -12.41
CA GLY A 125 -14.40 0.93 -11.01
C GLY A 125 -14.51 -0.58 -10.81
N SER A 126 -14.75 -1.35 -11.89
CA SER A 126 -14.92 -2.81 -11.87
C SER A 126 -14.52 -3.43 -13.20
N GLY A 127 -14.16 -4.71 -13.21
CA GLY A 127 -13.81 -5.47 -14.40
C GLY A 127 -13.03 -6.73 -14.07
N ASN A 128 -12.88 -7.61 -15.06
CA ASN A 128 -12.12 -8.86 -14.93
C ASN A 128 -10.60 -8.63 -15.12
N GLY A 129 -10.20 -7.47 -15.65
CA GLY A 129 -8.82 -7.05 -15.72
C GLY A 129 -8.44 -6.22 -14.49
N ARG A 130 -7.23 -6.42 -13.97
CA ARG A 130 -6.68 -5.72 -12.82
C ARG A 130 -5.25 -5.28 -13.13
N MET A 131 -4.94 -4.04 -12.80
CA MET A 131 -3.59 -3.51 -12.84
C MET A 131 -3.15 -3.16 -11.43
N ASP A 132 -2.16 -3.88 -10.93
CA ASP A 132 -1.47 -3.50 -9.71
C ASP A 132 -0.33 -2.56 -10.05
N TYR A 133 -0.18 -1.48 -9.27
CA TYR A 133 0.89 -0.53 -9.46
C TYR A 133 1.53 -0.10 -8.15
N MET A 134 2.80 0.26 -8.25
CA MET A 134 3.55 0.94 -7.21
C MET A 134 4.11 2.23 -7.81
N ILE A 135 4.00 3.34 -7.10
CA ILE A 135 4.52 4.64 -7.55
C ILE A 135 5.23 5.34 -6.40
N SER A 136 6.42 5.86 -6.67
CA SER A 136 7.11 6.73 -5.71
C SER A 136 6.44 8.11 -5.65
N GLN A 137 6.49 8.74 -4.49
CA GLN A 137 5.85 10.04 -4.27
C GLN A 137 6.45 11.16 -5.12
N ASP A 138 7.67 11.02 -5.59
CA ASP A 138 8.34 11.92 -6.54
C ASP A 138 8.06 11.59 -8.02
N GLY A 139 7.29 10.54 -8.29
CA GLY A 139 6.95 10.08 -9.63
C GLY A 139 8.10 9.41 -10.41
N ARG A 140 9.30 9.28 -9.83
CA ARG A 140 10.49 8.76 -10.53
C ARG A 140 10.60 7.24 -10.57
N PHE A 141 9.70 6.55 -9.91
CA PHE A 141 9.63 5.09 -9.95
C PHE A 141 8.19 4.65 -10.10
N VAL A 142 7.93 3.82 -11.11
CA VAL A 142 6.64 3.16 -11.32
C VAL A 142 6.87 1.69 -11.61
N ALA A 143 6.15 0.83 -10.92
CA ALA A 143 6.11 -0.59 -11.23
C ALA A 143 4.65 -1.00 -11.52
N ILE A 144 4.44 -1.79 -12.57
CA ILE A 144 3.12 -2.20 -13.04
C ILE A 144 3.10 -3.70 -13.31
N GLN A 145 1.99 -4.34 -12.96
CA GLN A 145 1.69 -5.72 -13.33
C GLN A 145 0.21 -5.82 -13.70
N LEU A 146 -0.07 -6.43 -14.85
CA LEU A 146 -1.43 -6.71 -15.28
C LEU A 146 -1.82 -8.14 -14.88
N LEU A 147 -3.04 -8.26 -14.37
CA LEU A 147 -3.65 -9.52 -13.95
C LEU A 147 -5.02 -9.67 -14.60
N CYS A 148 -5.42 -10.91 -14.86
CA CYS A 148 -6.75 -11.25 -15.34
C CYS A 148 -7.46 -12.14 -14.32
N PHE A 149 -8.74 -11.91 -14.10
CA PHE A 149 -9.55 -12.75 -13.24
C PHE A 149 -9.83 -14.07 -13.95
N VAL A 150 -9.36 -15.15 -13.33
CA VAL A 150 -9.75 -16.53 -13.67
C VAL A 150 -10.60 -17.07 -12.52
N PRO A 151 -11.37 -18.16 -12.70
CA PRO A 151 -12.22 -18.65 -11.61
C PRO A 151 -11.48 -18.70 -10.27
N TYR A 152 -11.97 -17.90 -9.31
CA TYR A 152 -11.51 -17.78 -7.90
C TYR A 152 -10.20 -17.02 -7.66
N THR A 153 -9.44 -16.57 -8.68
CA THR A 153 -8.15 -15.89 -8.46
C THR A 153 -7.80 -14.92 -9.58
N TYR A 154 -6.80 -14.05 -9.33
CA TYR A 154 -6.19 -13.22 -10.37
C TYR A 154 -4.85 -13.82 -10.77
N GLU A 155 -4.67 -14.08 -12.06
CA GLU A 155 -3.42 -14.58 -12.63
C GLU A 155 -2.68 -13.47 -13.37
N PRO A 156 -1.35 -13.40 -13.27
CA PRO A 156 -0.55 -12.40 -13.98
C PRO A 156 -0.59 -12.66 -15.49
N VAL A 157 -0.94 -11.64 -16.27
CA VAL A 157 -0.94 -11.64 -17.73
C VAL A 157 0.37 -11.08 -18.27
N THR A 158 1.03 -10.23 -17.48
CA THR A 158 2.34 -9.67 -17.82
C THR A 158 3.34 -9.94 -16.71
N ASP A 159 4.62 -9.97 -17.11
CA ASP A 159 5.70 -9.83 -16.16
C ASP A 159 5.63 -8.48 -15.45
N ARG A 160 6.38 -8.32 -14.39
CA ARG A 160 6.50 -7.07 -13.66
C ARG A 160 7.31 -6.08 -14.48
N CYS A 161 6.69 -4.98 -14.87
CA CYS A 161 7.35 -3.91 -15.62
C CYS A 161 7.77 -2.80 -14.67
N TYR A 162 9.02 -2.41 -14.73
CA TYR A 162 9.60 -1.35 -13.90
C TYR A 162 10.02 -0.19 -14.80
N TYR A 163 9.66 1.01 -14.40
CA TYR A 163 9.95 2.25 -15.12
C TYR A 163 10.61 3.22 -14.15
N THR A 164 11.63 3.91 -14.60
CA THR A 164 12.37 4.87 -13.79
C THR A 164 12.49 6.20 -14.51
N ASP A 165 12.73 7.26 -13.76
CA ASP A 165 12.99 8.61 -14.23
C ASP A 165 11.92 9.16 -15.18
N ASP A 166 12.28 9.60 -16.37
CA ASP A 166 11.36 10.25 -17.33
C ASP A 166 10.23 9.33 -17.78
N GLU A 167 10.50 8.03 -17.95
CA GLU A 167 9.47 7.04 -18.30
C GLU A 167 8.44 6.91 -17.16
N ALA A 168 8.91 6.88 -15.93
CA ALA A 168 8.04 6.80 -14.77
C ALA A 168 7.16 8.05 -14.62
N VAL A 169 7.74 9.23 -14.80
CA VAL A 169 7.01 10.51 -14.76
C VAL A 169 5.92 10.56 -15.83
N ALA A 170 6.21 10.13 -17.05
CA ALA A 170 5.24 10.10 -18.15
C ALA A 170 4.06 9.19 -17.81
N ILE A 171 4.31 7.99 -17.29
CA ILE A 171 3.26 7.04 -16.88
C ILE A 171 2.44 7.59 -15.71
N ALA A 172 3.09 8.15 -14.71
CA ALA A 172 2.43 8.72 -13.55
C ALA A 172 1.48 9.86 -13.95
N CYS A 173 1.92 10.70 -14.89
CA CYS A 173 1.12 11.79 -15.44
C CYS A 173 -0.11 11.24 -16.22
N CYS A 174 0.10 10.23 -17.08
CA CYS A 174 -0.98 9.59 -17.85
C CYS A 174 -2.00 8.87 -16.94
N LEU A 175 -1.57 8.30 -15.82
CA LEU A 175 -2.47 7.70 -14.83
C LEU A 175 -3.23 8.75 -14.01
N GLY A 176 -2.78 10.01 -14.02
CA GLY A 176 -3.35 11.10 -13.22
C GLY A 176 -3.26 10.82 -11.72
N LEU A 177 -2.25 10.05 -11.32
CA LEU A 177 -1.96 9.78 -9.92
C LEU A 177 -1.32 11.06 -9.34
N LYS A 178 -2.02 11.70 -8.41
CA LYS A 178 -1.43 12.79 -7.62
C LYS A 178 -0.42 12.17 -6.65
N TYR A 179 0.82 12.62 -6.75
CA TYR A 179 1.90 12.25 -5.85
C TYR A 179 1.72 12.88 -4.47
#